data_bd6cd99789ce66ff8ba4b87c64f9d948
#
_entry.id   bd6cd99789ce66ff8ba4b87c64f9d948
#
_cell.length_a   1.000
_cell.length_b   1.000
_cell.length_c   1.000
_cell.angle_alpha   90.00
_cell.angle_beta   90.00
_cell.angle_gamma   90.00
#
_symmetry.space_group_name_H-M   'P 1'
#
loop_
_entity.id
_entity.type
_entity.pdbx_description
1 polymer ?
#
loop_
_entity_poly.entity_id
_entity_poly.type
_entity_poly.pdbx_seq_one_letter_code
_entity_poly.pdbx_strand_id
1 'polypeptide(L)'
;MTAPVAPARDALERVTVLIVTFNSAHCIEALARGLAGVPNVIVVDNASADDSCERVRSLMPAARLITMPANRGFGAANNAALAEVATEFALLLNPDCLTDTAQIAALVEAMQAWPEATLAVPQLTDASGQLQVNYSWPRDAWTPTTGEATGVLNVGYACAAVMLIRMERLKPLGFFDPLFFLYYEDEDLCLRVFQARGQILVLPHVRVTHLSRGSVKGDRPWLAEYGRGFHHAQSKLLFTWKHAGVDAARRQRRRVLASSVLNVLARVLLPSPRHLARAWGRFQGLRALNLEALARERALAG
;
A
#
# COMPACT_ATOMS: atom_id res chain seq x y z
N MET A 1 37.86 9.20 -15.15
CA MET A 1 36.96 8.03 -15.18
C MET A 1 35.53 8.56 -15.01
N THR A 2 34.83 8.80 -16.11
CA THR A 2 33.45 9.28 -16.13
C THR A 2 32.53 8.06 -16.01
N ALA A 3 31.70 8.08 -14.98
CA ALA A 3 30.75 7.04 -14.66
C ALA A 3 29.69 6.84 -15.76
N PRO A 4 29.10 5.65 -15.86
CA PRO A 4 28.02 5.36 -16.81
C PRO A 4 26.74 6.07 -16.37
N VAL A 5 26.51 7.28 -16.86
CA VAL A 5 25.27 8.07 -16.60
C VAL A 5 24.09 7.56 -17.44
N ALA A 6 24.35 6.81 -18.51
CA ALA A 6 23.35 6.37 -19.48
C ALA A 6 22.31 5.34 -18.94
N PRO A 7 22.67 4.25 -18.23
CA PRO A 7 21.70 3.23 -17.85
C PRO A 7 20.69 3.72 -16.80
N ALA A 8 21.12 4.49 -15.82
CA ALA A 8 20.23 4.98 -14.76
C ALA A 8 19.18 5.96 -15.28
N ARG A 9 19.52 6.80 -16.28
CA ARG A 9 18.59 7.74 -16.89
C ARG A 9 17.54 7.01 -17.74
N ASP A 10 17.95 6.01 -18.52
CA ASP A 10 17.03 5.17 -19.30
C ASP A 10 16.04 4.44 -18.37
N ALA A 11 16.50 3.91 -17.24
CA ALA A 11 15.62 3.29 -16.26
C ALA A 11 14.57 4.24 -15.70
N LEU A 12 14.93 5.50 -15.41
CA LEU A 12 14.00 6.52 -14.89
C LEU A 12 12.97 6.97 -15.95
N GLU A 13 13.32 6.97 -17.23
CA GLU A 13 12.39 7.29 -18.33
C GLU A 13 11.31 6.20 -18.50
N ARG A 14 11.60 4.96 -18.08
CA ARG A 14 10.69 3.80 -18.19
C ARG A 14 9.72 3.64 -17.04
N VAL A 15 9.80 4.46 -15.99
CA VAL A 15 8.95 4.37 -14.81
C VAL A 15 8.18 5.66 -14.56
N THR A 16 6.92 5.53 -14.16
CA THR A 16 6.12 6.61 -13.57
C THR A 16 5.99 6.39 -12.08
N VAL A 17 6.45 7.35 -11.27
CA VAL A 17 6.30 7.31 -9.81
C VAL A 17 4.93 7.85 -9.43
N LEU A 18 4.18 7.05 -8.66
CA LEU A 18 2.82 7.32 -8.23
C LEU A 18 2.79 7.56 -6.71
N ILE A 19 2.29 8.70 -6.29
CA ILE A 19 2.22 9.10 -4.88
C ILE A 19 0.79 9.46 -4.54
N VAL A 20 0.24 8.85 -3.48
CA VAL A 20 -1.07 9.24 -2.94
C VAL A 20 -0.85 10.05 -1.67
N THR A 21 -1.35 11.29 -1.64
CA THR A 21 -1.30 12.17 -0.47
C THR A 21 -2.68 12.26 0.20
N PHE A 22 -2.68 12.29 1.52
CA PHE A 22 -3.84 12.63 2.35
C PHE A 22 -3.35 13.24 3.66
N ASN A 23 -3.42 14.56 3.79
CA ASN A 23 -2.87 15.34 4.91
C ASN A 23 -1.37 15.04 5.13
N SER A 24 -0.60 15.07 4.03
CA SER A 24 0.81 14.66 3.98
C SER A 24 1.76 15.83 3.68
N ALA A 25 1.33 17.08 3.90
CA ALA A 25 2.10 18.29 3.59
C ALA A 25 3.55 18.24 4.11
N HIS A 26 3.75 17.64 5.29
CA HIS A 26 5.04 17.50 5.94
C HIS A 26 6.01 16.52 5.24
N CYS A 27 5.51 15.67 4.34
CA CYS A 27 6.32 14.72 3.59
C CYS A 27 6.82 15.29 2.25
N ILE A 28 6.14 16.30 1.70
CA ILE A 28 6.32 16.74 0.30
C ILE A 28 7.75 17.23 0.03
N GLU A 29 8.37 17.91 0.97
CA GLU A 29 9.76 18.40 0.79
C GLU A 29 10.77 17.24 0.65
N ALA A 30 10.62 16.19 1.42
CA ALA A 30 11.50 15.02 1.32
C ALA A 30 11.27 14.27 0.00
N LEU A 31 10.00 14.14 -0.43
CA LEU A 31 9.64 13.58 -1.74
C LEU A 31 10.24 14.39 -2.88
N ALA A 32 10.09 15.71 -2.87
CA ALA A 32 10.62 16.60 -3.90
C ALA A 32 12.13 16.45 -4.06
N ARG A 33 12.86 16.33 -2.95
CA ARG A 33 14.32 16.11 -2.96
C ARG A 33 14.67 14.72 -3.51
N GLY A 34 14.02 13.66 -3.04
CA GLY A 34 14.32 12.30 -3.45
C GLY A 34 13.97 11.99 -4.90
N LEU A 35 12.95 12.67 -5.44
CA LEU A 35 12.47 12.51 -6.81
C LEU A 35 13.02 13.55 -7.79
N ALA A 36 13.98 14.39 -7.36
CA ALA A 36 14.60 15.37 -8.23
C ALA A 36 15.28 14.67 -9.44
N GLY A 37 14.81 14.98 -10.65
CA GLY A 37 15.30 14.35 -11.89
C GLY A 37 14.52 13.10 -12.34
N VAL A 38 13.49 12.67 -11.62
CA VAL A 38 12.53 11.66 -12.13
C VAL A 38 11.58 12.34 -13.14
N PRO A 39 11.55 11.92 -14.41
CA PRO A 39 10.78 12.63 -15.44
C PRO A 39 9.27 12.45 -15.33
N ASN A 40 8.81 11.30 -14.83
CA ASN A 40 7.39 10.96 -14.79
C ASN A 40 6.92 10.77 -13.34
N VAL A 41 6.25 11.77 -12.77
CA VAL A 41 5.69 11.74 -11.43
C VAL A 41 4.22 12.14 -11.47
N ILE A 42 3.36 11.31 -10.90
CA ILE A 42 1.93 11.61 -10.70
C ILE A 42 1.65 11.62 -9.19
N VAL A 43 1.13 12.73 -8.70
CA VAL A 43 0.66 12.85 -7.32
C VAL A 43 -0.85 12.89 -7.33
N VAL A 44 -1.49 12.00 -6.57
CA VAL A 44 -2.94 12.02 -6.36
C VAL A 44 -3.21 12.52 -4.96
N ASP A 45 -3.81 13.70 -4.87
CA ASP A 45 -4.30 14.21 -3.59
C ASP A 45 -5.69 13.66 -3.32
N ASN A 46 -5.80 12.85 -2.28
CA ASN A 46 -7.02 12.12 -1.91
C ASN A 46 -7.92 12.97 -0.99
N ALA A 47 -8.17 14.23 -1.37
CA ALA A 47 -8.93 15.24 -0.64
C ALA A 47 -8.27 15.64 0.69
N SER A 48 -7.02 16.07 0.67
CA SER A 48 -6.34 16.66 1.83
C SER A 48 -7.00 17.96 2.28
N ALA A 49 -6.99 18.19 3.58
CA ALA A 49 -7.46 19.43 4.21
C ALA A 49 -6.29 20.35 4.63
N ASP A 50 -5.05 19.88 4.48
CA ASP A 50 -3.82 20.64 4.74
C ASP A 50 -3.22 21.20 3.43
N ASP A 51 -2.04 21.80 3.50
CA ASP A 51 -1.32 22.42 2.35
C ASP A 51 -0.65 21.40 1.42
N SER A 52 -1.04 20.10 1.45
CA SER A 52 -0.43 19.08 0.59
C SER A 52 -0.44 19.48 -0.88
N CYS A 53 -1.58 19.91 -1.42
CA CYS A 53 -1.71 20.32 -2.83
C CYS A 53 -0.84 21.54 -3.18
N GLU A 54 -0.80 22.54 -2.31
CA GLU A 54 -0.01 23.76 -2.52
C GLU A 54 1.49 23.44 -2.53
N ARG A 55 1.94 22.64 -1.58
CA ARG A 55 3.33 22.19 -1.52
C ARG A 55 3.74 21.35 -2.72
N VAL A 56 2.88 20.46 -3.21
CA VAL A 56 3.16 19.73 -4.45
C VAL A 56 3.34 20.68 -5.62
N ARG A 57 2.44 21.66 -5.82
CA ARG A 57 2.56 22.63 -6.92
C ARG A 57 3.84 23.47 -6.82
N SER A 58 4.25 23.85 -5.62
CA SER A 58 5.44 24.70 -5.41
C SER A 58 6.75 23.93 -5.48
N LEU A 59 6.82 22.72 -4.88
CA LEU A 59 8.07 21.97 -4.73
C LEU A 59 8.29 20.91 -5.81
N MET A 60 7.22 20.50 -6.50
CA MET A 60 7.24 19.49 -7.56
C MET A 60 6.48 19.98 -8.81
N PRO A 61 6.84 21.13 -9.39
CA PRO A 61 6.06 21.78 -10.45
C PRO A 61 5.96 20.95 -11.75
N ALA A 62 6.88 20.01 -11.96
CA ALA A 62 6.84 19.07 -13.09
C ALA A 62 5.94 17.84 -12.84
N ALA A 63 5.53 17.59 -11.58
CA ALA A 63 4.65 16.48 -11.28
C ALA A 63 3.21 16.77 -11.72
N ARG A 64 2.56 15.77 -12.30
CA ARG A 64 1.13 15.82 -12.58
C ARG A 64 0.36 15.66 -11.27
N LEU A 65 -0.41 16.67 -10.87
CA LEU A 65 -1.27 16.63 -9.69
C LEU A 65 -2.71 16.33 -10.11
N ILE A 66 -3.27 15.24 -9.55
CA ILE A 66 -4.68 14.87 -9.65
C ILE A 66 -5.33 15.12 -8.28
N THR A 67 -6.38 15.93 -8.21
CA THR A 67 -7.12 16.18 -6.96
C THR A 67 -8.43 15.42 -6.96
N MET A 68 -8.66 14.58 -5.97
CA MET A 68 -9.92 13.85 -5.81
C MET A 68 -10.95 14.67 -5.03
N PRO A 69 -12.25 14.59 -5.38
CA PRO A 69 -13.29 15.37 -4.72
C PRO A 69 -13.59 14.88 -3.29
N ALA A 70 -13.19 13.66 -2.95
CA ALA A 70 -13.34 13.06 -1.63
C ALA A 70 -12.29 11.98 -1.42
N ASN A 71 -11.97 11.67 -0.16
CA ASN A 71 -11.09 10.54 0.16
C ASN A 71 -11.78 9.21 -0.20
N ARG A 72 -11.26 8.53 -1.21
CA ARG A 72 -11.78 7.27 -1.75
C ARG A 72 -10.97 6.05 -1.28
N GLY A 73 -10.01 6.25 -0.39
CA GLY A 73 -9.10 5.21 0.08
C GLY A 73 -7.84 5.07 -0.78
N PHE A 74 -6.91 4.25 -0.28
CA PHE A 74 -5.57 4.11 -0.88
C PHE A 74 -5.61 3.50 -2.29
N GLY A 75 -6.31 2.36 -2.44
CA GLY A 75 -6.37 1.65 -3.71
C GLY A 75 -7.05 2.45 -4.81
N ALA A 76 -8.18 3.11 -4.51
CA ALA A 76 -8.92 3.93 -5.48
C ALA A 76 -8.12 5.15 -5.93
N ALA A 77 -7.38 5.79 -5.02
CA ALA A 77 -6.51 6.91 -5.37
C ALA A 77 -5.33 6.45 -6.26
N ASN A 78 -4.69 5.32 -5.93
CA ASN A 78 -3.67 4.74 -6.81
C ASN A 78 -4.23 4.34 -8.18
N ASN A 79 -5.46 3.84 -8.26
CA ASN A 79 -6.10 3.51 -9.53
C ASN A 79 -6.26 4.73 -10.44
N ALA A 80 -6.55 5.91 -9.88
CA ALA A 80 -6.62 7.15 -10.65
C ALA A 80 -5.27 7.49 -11.30
N ALA A 81 -4.16 7.28 -10.59
CA ALA A 81 -2.82 7.45 -11.16
C ALA A 81 -2.47 6.33 -12.15
N LEU A 82 -2.72 5.06 -11.80
CA LEU A 82 -2.40 3.90 -12.64
C LEU A 82 -3.08 3.95 -14.02
N ALA A 83 -4.28 4.53 -14.08
CA ALA A 83 -5.02 4.72 -15.34
C ALA A 83 -4.29 5.66 -16.32
N GLU A 84 -3.43 6.54 -15.84
CA GLU A 84 -2.70 7.52 -16.65
C GLU A 84 -1.25 7.11 -16.94
N VAL A 85 -0.80 5.96 -16.44
CA VAL A 85 0.56 5.45 -16.67
C VAL A 85 0.73 5.01 -18.12
N ALA A 86 1.67 5.67 -18.83
CA ALA A 86 2.07 5.34 -20.19
C ALA A 86 3.43 4.60 -20.26
N THR A 87 4.20 4.62 -19.18
CA THR A 87 5.51 3.95 -19.08
C THR A 87 5.37 2.45 -18.88
N GLU A 88 6.47 1.72 -19.10
CA GLU A 88 6.52 0.26 -18.90
C GLU A 88 6.24 -0.13 -17.44
N PHE A 89 6.77 0.68 -16.51
CA PHE A 89 6.62 0.45 -15.07
C PHE A 89 5.85 1.58 -14.40
N ALA A 90 5.16 1.23 -13.32
CA ALA A 90 4.65 2.17 -12.33
C ALA A 90 5.29 1.86 -10.98
N LEU A 91 5.75 2.87 -10.25
CA LEU A 91 6.26 2.74 -8.90
C LEU A 91 5.29 3.39 -7.93
N LEU A 92 4.56 2.60 -7.16
CA LEU A 92 3.83 3.10 -5.99
C LEU A 92 4.83 3.52 -4.94
N LEU A 93 4.67 4.73 -4.39
CA LEU A 93 5.54 5.28 -3.36
C LEU A 93 4.70 6.01 -2.30
N ASN A 94 4.69 5.48 -1.08
CA ASN A 94 4.05 6.17 0.03
C ASN A 94 4.77 7.47 0.37
N PRO A 95 4.05 8.53 0.79
CA PRO A 95 4.66 9.83 1.10
C PRO A 95 5.71 9.78 2.21
N ASP A 96 5.65 8.81 3.12
CA ASP A 96 6.59 8.59 4.22
C ASP A 96 7.71 7.57 3.91
N CYS A 97 7.92 7.26 2.64
CA CYS A 97 9.06 6.49 2.15
C CYS A 97 10.16 7.43 1.63
N LEU A 98 11.36 7.30 2.19
CA LEU A 98 12.53 8.07 1.78
C LEU A 98 13.29 7.26 0.71
N THR A 99 13.26 7.73 -0.53
CA THR A 99 13.92 7.10 -1.68
C THR A 99 14.62 8.16 -2.52
N ASP A 100 15.50 7.71 -3.41
CA ASP A 100 16.21 8.53 -4.38
C ASP A 100 16.18 7.91 -5.80
N THR A 101 16.69 8.65 -6.76
CA THR A 101 16.73 8.23 -8.17
C THR A 101 17.58 6.98 -8.40
N ALA A 102 18.65 6.76 -7.61
CA ALA A 102 19.50 5.58 -7.74
C ALA A 102 18.77 4.32 -7.28
N GLN A 103 18.01 4.41 -6.19
CA GLN A 103 17.18 3.30 -5.70
C GLN A 103 16.04 2.96 -6.68
N ILE A 104 15.41 3.98 -7.27
CA ILE A 104 14.37 3.79 -8.29
C ILE A 104 14.94 3.12 -9.54
N ALA A 105 16.08 3.60 -10.04
CA ALA A 105 16.75 3.00 -11.18
C ALA A 105 17.15 1.55 -10.91
N ALA A 106 17.71 1.27 -9.74
CA ALA A 106 18.09 -0.09 -9.33
C ALA A 106 16.87 -1.05 -9.27
N LEU A 107 15.69 -0.58 -8.83
CA LEU A 107 14.46 -1.39 -8.86
C LEU A 107 14.06 -1.73 -10.30
N VAL A 108 14.10 -0.75 -11.22
CA VAL A 108 13.75 -0.94 -12.63
C VAL A 108 14.73 -1.89 -13.31
N GLU A 109 16.04 -1.68 -13.13
CA GLU A 109 17.08 -2.53 -13.70
C GLU A 109 16.98 -3.98 -13.18
N ALA A 110 16.76 -4.17 -11.88
CA ALA A 110 16.57 -5.49 -11.31
C ALA A 110 15.33 -6.20 -11.89
N MET A 111 14.24 -5.46 -12.10
CA MET A 111 13.00 -6.01 -12.68
C MET A 111 13.19 -6.47 -14.13
N GLN A 112 14.15 -5.88 -14.87
CA GLN A 112 14.48 -6.30 -16.24
C GLN A 112 15.07 -7.71 -16.29
N ALA A 113 15.86 -8.09 -15.28
CA ALA A 113 16.42 -9.44 -15.17
C ALA A 113 15.33 -10.53 -14.93
N TRP A 114 14.10 -10.11 -14.61
CA TRP A 114 12.97 -10.99 -14.29
C TRP A 114 11.75 -10.63 -15.15
N PRO A 115 11.73 -11.00 -16.45
CA PRO A 115 10.64 -10.61 -17.37
C PRO A 115 9.27 -11.17 -16.97
N GLU A 116 9.24 -12.27 -16.20
CA GLU A 116 8.00 -12.88 -15.69
C GLU A 116 7.47 -12.19 -14.41
N ALA A 117 8.26 -11.31 -13.79
CA ALA A 117 7.84 -10.62 -12.59
C ALA A 117 6.76 -9.57 -12.88
N THR A 118 5.68 -9.63 -12.13
CA THR A 118 4.58 -8.65 -12.17
C THR A 118 4.80 -7.52 -11.19
N LEU A 119 5.26 -7.85 -9.97
CA LEU A 119 5.51 -6.91 -8.89
C LEU A 119 6.92 -7.09 -8.35
N ALA A 120 7.55 -6.00 -7.91
CA ALA A 120 8.79 -6.05 -7.15
C ALA A 120 8.77 -5.00 -6.04
N VAL A 121 9.31 -5.35 -4.88
CA VAL A 121 9.44 -4.45 -3.73
C VAL A 121 10.88 -4.42 -3.22
N PRO A 122 11.36 -3.28 -2.71
CA PRO A 122 12.63 -3.21 -2.02
C PRO A 122 12.52 -3.83 -0.62
N GLN A 123 13.67 -4.00 0.03
CA GLN A 123 13.74 -4.25 1.45
C GLN A 123 13.47 -2.96 2.22
N LEU A 124 12.41 -2.92 3.03
CA LEU A 124 12.12 -1.75 3.83
C LEU A 124 12.90 -1.77 5.15
N THR A 125 13.33 -0.57 5.58
CA THR A 125 13.91 -0.31 6.91
C THR A 125 13.13 0.79 7.61
N ASP A 126 13.19 0.85 8.93
CA ASP A 126 12.69 1.98 9.70
C ASP A 126 13.72 3.13 9.76
N ALA A 127 13.36 4.21 10.47
CA ALA A 127 14.25 5.38 10.65
C ALA A 127 15.54 5.06 11.41
N SER A 128 15.62 3.96 12.15
CA SER A 128 16.82 3.48 12.83
C SER A 128 17.68 2.53 11.96
N GLY A 129 17.22 2.24 10.73
CA GLY A 129 17.86 1.28 9.83
C GLY A 129 17.50 -0.18 10.12
N GLN A 130 16.59 -0.44 11.08
CA GLN A 130 16.13 -1.79 11.36
C GLN A 130 15.19 -2.28 10.27
N LEU A 131 15.31 -3.56 9.95
CA LEU A 131 14.51 -4.23 8.94
C LEU A 131 13.02 -4.21 9.28
N GLN A 132 12.21 -3.83 8.32
CA GLN A 132 10.76 -4.02 8.34
C GLN A 132 10.40 -5.14 7.36
N VAL A 133 10.11 -6.33 7.87
CA VAL A 133 9.59 -7.42 7.04
C VAL A 133 8.13 -7.12 6.69
N ASN A 134 7.90 -6.77 5.44
CA ASN A 134 6.60 -6.35 4.89
C ASN A 134 6.15 -7.25 3.74
N TYR A 135 6.59 -8.49 3.74
CA TYR A 135 6.28 -9.52 2.75
C TYR A 135 6.09 -10.87 3.44
N SER A 136 5.32 -11.76 2.82
CA SER A 136 5.06 -13.11 3.34
C SER A 136 4.56 -14.05 2.25
N TRP A 137 4.40 -15.33 2.59
CA TRP A 137 3.62 -16.27 1.81
C TRP A 137 2.12 -16.07 2.03
N PRO A 138 1.25 -16.54 1.13
CA PRO A 138 -0.18 -16.58 1.36
C PRO A 138 -0.52 -17.31 2.66
N ARG A 139 -1.57 -16.88 3.36
CA ARG A 139 -1.90 -17.37 4.72
C ARG A 139 -2.10 -18.87 4.85
N ASP A 140 -2.51 -19.52 3.78
CA ASP A 140 -2.77 -20.97 3.74
C ASP A 140 -1.54 -21.78 3.32
N ALA A 141 -0.41 -21.11 3.04
CA ALA A 141 0.85 -21.74 2.74
C ALA A 141 1.78 -21.71 3.96
N TRP A 142 2.79 -22.60 3.95
CA TRP A 142 3.84 -22.58 4.96
C TRP A 142 4.49 -21.19 5.02
N THR A 143 4.42 -20.59 6.20
CA THR A 143 4.99 -19.25 6.45
C THR A 143 6.34 -19.45 7.12
N PRO A 144 7.47 -19.28 6.42
CA PRO A 144 8.74 -19.20 7.10
C PRO A 144 8.70 -18.00 8.05
N THR A 145 9.22 -18.17 9.27
CA THR A 145 9.58 -17.04 10.14
C THR A 145 10.75 -16.34 9.47
N THR A 146 10.46 -15.44 8.57
CA THR A 146 11.47 -14.83 7.72
C THR A 146 12.18 -13.72 8.47
N GLY A 147 13.50 -13.89 8.58
CA GLY A 147 14.42 -12.81 8.74
C GLY A 147 14.55 -11.99 7.44
N GLU A 148 15.62 -11.24 7.34
CA GLU A 148 16.03 -10.49 6.18
C GLU A 148 16.17 -11.38 4.94
N ALA A 149 15.65 -10.94 3.80
CA ALA A 149 15.92 -11.58 2.53
C ALA A 149 17.41 -11.38 2.16
N THR A 150 18.14 -12.47 1.97
CA THR A 150 19.58 -12.44 1.61
C THR A 150 19.83 -12.52 0.11
N GLY A 151 18.79 -12.79 -0.68
CA GLY A 151 18.78 -12.84 -2.14
C GLY A 151 17.39 -12.50 -2.67
N VAL A 152 17.23 -12.41 -4.00
CA VAL A 152 15.94 -12.19 -4.62
C VAL A 152 14.98 -13.30 -4.18
N LEU A 153 13.85 -12.91 -3.61
CA LEU A 153 12.85 -13.82 -3.05
C LEU A 153 11.52 -13.64 -3.78
N ASN A 154 10.93 -14.71 -4.29
CA ASN A 154 9.57 -14.71 -4.80
C ASN A 154 8.60 -15.01 -3.64
N VAL A 155 7.61 -14.14 -3.42
CA VAL A 155 6.68 -14.19 -2.29
C VAL A 155 5.22 -14.24 -2.74
N GLY A 156 4.30 -14.50 -1.82
CA GLY A 156 2.87 -14.47 -2.12
C GLY A 156 2.19 -13.16 -1.74
N TYR A 157 2.85 -12.33 -0.97
CA TYR A 157 2.39 -11.01 -0.52
C TYR A 157 3.55 -10.07 -0.31
N ALA A 158 3.37 -8.81 -0.70
CA ALA A 158 4.25 -7.70 -0.35
C ALA A 158 3.41 -6.42 -0.14
N CYS A 159 3.79 -5.60 0.84
CA CYS A 159 3.13 -4.33 1.13
C CYS A 159 3.41 -3.30 0.03
N ALA A 160 2.38 -2.56 -0.37
CA ALA A 160 2.46 -1.55 -1.42
C ALA A 160 3.01 -0.19 -0.97
N ALA A 161 3.78 -0.13 0.12
CA ALA A 161 4.42 1.12 0.54
C ALA A 161 5.46 1.63 -0.47
N VAL A 162 6.22 0.70 -1.08
CA VAL A 162 7.07 0.91 -2.26
C VAL A 162 6.93 -0.34 -3.12
N MET A 163 6.28 -0.22 -4.28
CA MET A 163 6.00 -1.37 -5.14
C MET A 163 6.14 -1.00 -6.61
N LEU A 164 7.13 -1.60 -7.26
CA LEU A 164 7.30 -1.50 -8.71
C LEU A 164 6.38 -2.51 -9.40
N ILE A 165 5.65 -2.04 -10.40
CA ILE A 165 4.65 -2.78 -11.15
C ILE A 165 5.04 -2.82 -12.62
N ARG A 166 5.08 -4.00 -13.23
CA ARG A 166 5.13 -4.12 -14.69
C ARG A 166 3.72 -4.00 -15.26
N MET A 167 3.45 -2.90 -15.93
CA MET A 167 2.11 -2.50 -16.34
C MET A 167 1.45 -3.50 -17.29
N GLU A 168 2.21 -4.06 -18.25
CA GLU A 168 1.68 -5.05 -19.21
C GLU A 168 1.16 -6.32 -18.54
N ARG A 169 1.77 -6.73 -17.41
CA ARG A 169 1.37 -7.93 -16.67
C ARG A 169 0.27 -7.68 -15.66
N LEU A 170 0.18 -6.45 -15.13
CA LEU A 170 -0.86 -6.13 -14.16
C LEU A 170 -2.19 -5.72 -14.82
N LYS A 171 -2.15 -4.99 -15.96
CA LYS A 171 -3.38 -4.53 -16.64
C LYS A 171 -4.43 -5.64 -16.87
N PRO A 172 -4.08 -6.85 -17.34
CA PRO A 172 -5.06 -7.92 -17.52
C PRO A 172 -5.70 -8.43 -16.24
N LEU A 173 -5.01 -8.28 -15.09
CA LEU A 173 -5.49 -8.72 -13.77
C LEU A 173 -6.36 -7.65 -13.10
N GLY A 174 -6.36 -6.43 -13.63
CA GLY A 174 -6.97 -5.26 -13.00
C GLY A 174 -6.11 -4.71 -11.86
N PHE A 175 -6.34 -3.44 -11.56
CA PHE A 175 -5.62 -2.70 -10.50
C PHE A 175 -6.18 -3.03 -9.11
N PHE A 176 -6.13 -2.08 -8.17
CA PHE A 176 -6.70 -2.27 -6.84
C PHE A 176 -8.23 -2.40 -6.90
N ASP A 177 -8.79 -3.30 -6.09
CA ASP A 177 -10.24 -3.43 -5.96
C ASP A 177 -10.80 -2.30 -5.08
N PRO A 178 -11.70 -1.44 -5.60
CA PRO A 178 -12.27 -0.32 -4.86
C PRO A 178 -13.16 -0.74 -3.68
N LEU A 179 -13.43 -2.04 -3.52
CA LEU A 179 -14.09 -2.61 -2.35
C LEU A 179 -13.30 -2.30 -1.06
N PHE A 180 -11.97 -2.20 -1.16
CA PHE A 180 -11.10 -1.94 -0.02
C PHE A 180 -10.81 -0.44 0.07
N PHE A 181 -11.31 0.19 1.13
CA PHE A 181 -11.00 1.60 1.39
C PHE A 181 -9.55 1.78 1.88
N LEU A 182 -9.14 0.97 2.85
CA LEU A 182 -7.79 0.99 3.42
C LEU A 182 -7.47 -0.37 4.04
N TYR A 183 -6.27 -0.89 3.81
CA TYR A 183 -5.77 -2.21 4.19
C TYR A 183 -6.41 -3.34 3.38
N TYR A 184 -5.67 -4.39 3.15
CA TYR A 184 -6.02 -5.57 2.35
C TYR A 184 -6.17 -5.34 0.84
N GLU A 185 -6.10 -4.10 0.35
CA GLU A 185 -6.04 -3.80 -1.08
C GLU A 185 -4.77 -4.37 -1.72
N ASP A 186 -3.63 -4.27 -1.02
CA ASP A 186 -2.36 -4.86 -1.44
C ASP A 186 -2.34 -6.39 -1.28
N GLU A 187 -2.93 -6.93 -0.19
CA GLU A 187 -3.12 -8.38 -0.04
C GLU A 187 -4.00 -8.95 -1.18
N ASP A 188 -5.07 -8.24 -1.56
CA ASP A 188 -5.95 -8.64 -2.65
C ASP A 188 -5.23 -8.63 -4.01
N LEU A 189 -4.49 -7.55 -4.28
CA LEU A 189 -3.71 -7.41 -5.49
C LEU A 189 -2.66 -8.53 -5.60
N CYS A 190 -1.88 -8.74 -4.55
CA CYS A 190 -0.87 -9.78 -4.50
C CYS A 190 -1.48 -11.18 -4.65
N LEU A 191 -2.62 -11.45 -4.02
CA LEU A 191 -3.29 -12.74 -4.15
C LEU A 191 -3.76 -12.99 -5.59
N ARG A 192 -4.30 -11.97 -6.29
CA ARG A 192 -4.69 -12.09 -7.70
C ARG A 192 -3.49 -12.35 -8.61
N VAL A 193 -2.38 -11.65 -8.37
CA VAL A 193 -1.11 -11.90 -9.09
C VAL A 193 -0.61 -13.32 -8.83
N PHE A 194 -0.60 -13.77 -7.58
CA PHE A 194 -0.19 -15.13 -7.21
C PHE A 194 -1.07 -16.21 -7.86
N GLN A 195 -2.40 -16.04 -7.85
CA GLN A 195 -3.35 -16.96 -8.48
C GLN A 195 -3.18 -17.04 -10.01
N ALA A 196 -2.79 -15.92 -10.62
CA ALA A 196 -2.43 -15.86 -12.05
C ALA A 196 -1.01 -16.37 -12.35
N ARG A 197 -0.32 -16.96 -11.35
CA ARG A 197 1.07 -17.43 -11.43
C ARG A 197 2.09 -16.33 -11.77
N GLY A 198 1.76 -15.06 -11.50
CA GLY A 198 2.68 -13.94 -11.59
C GLY A 198 3.68 -13.98 -10.43
N GLN A 199 4.88 -13.48 -10.66
CA GLN A 199 5.91 -13.39 -9.63
C GLN A 199 5.83 -12.07 -8.89
N ILE A 200 6.05 -12.12 -7.58
CA ILE A 200 6.15 -10.98 -6.67
C ILE A 200 7.53 -11.05 -6.02
N LEU A 201 8.42 -10.15 -6.41
CA LEU A 201 9.83 -10.21 -6.00
C LEU A 201 10.12 -9.26 -4.83
N VAL A 202 10.92 -9.74 -3.89
CA VAL A 202 11.63 -8.90 -2.92
C VAL A 202 13.06 -8.74 -3.40
N LEU A 203 13.52 -7.49 -3.53
CA LEU A 203 14.84 -7.10 -4.03
C LEU A 203 15.68 -6.55 -2.86
N PRO A 204 16.39 -7.42 -2.09
CA PRO A 204 17.00 -7.01 -0.83
C PRO A 204 18.24 -6.11 -0.99
N HIS A 205 18.80 -6.05 -2.19
CA HIS A 205 19.92 -5.14 -2.49
C HIS A 205 19.47 -3.67 -2.65
N VAL A 206 18.15 -3.42 -2.84
CA VAL A 206 17.59 -2.09 -2.80
C VAL A 206 16.91 -1.90 -1.44
N ARG A 207 17.37 -0.92 -0.67
CA ARG A 207 16.84 -0.60 0.67
C ARG A 207 16.19 0.76 0.66
N VAL A 208 14.96 0.85 1.15
CA VAL A 208 14.20 2.11 1.25
C VAL A 208 13.74 2.30 2.69
N THR A 209 13.92 3.51 3.23
CA THR A 209 13.46 3.83 4.58
C THR A 209 11.98 4.18 4.55
N HIS A 210 11.18 3.44 5.32
CA HIS A 210 9.76 3.71 5.52
C HIS A 210 9.50 4.16 6.95
N LEU A 211 9.10 5.40 7.12
CA LEU A 211 8.92 6.02 8.44
C LEU A 211 7.70 5.48 9.20
N SER A 212 6.96 4.57 8.62
CA SER A 212 5.75 3.90 9.12
C SER A 212 4.85 4.79 9.98
N ARG A 213 3.64 5.03 9.51
CA ARG A 213 2.68 5.98 10.13
C ARG A 213 3.10 7.46 10.04
N GLY A 214 4.08 7.76 9.21
CA GLY A 214 4.56 9.10 8.94
C GLY A 214 3.74 9.87 7.92
N SER A 215 2.96 9.20 7.06
CA SER A 215 2.25 9.82 5.93
C SER A 215 1.11 10.75 6.32
N VAL A 216 0.46 10.53 7.47
CA VAL A 216 -0.68 11.34 7.93
C VAL A 216 -0.38 11.89 9.33
N LYS A 217 -0.37 13.22 9.46
CA LYS A 217 -0.35 13.91 10.75
C LYS A 217 -1.73 14.49 11.04
N GLY A 218 -2.15 14.45 12.31
CA GLY A 218 -3.40 15.05 12.77
C GLY A 218 -3.37 15.30 14.27
N ASP A 219 -4.12 16.30 14.72
CA ASP A 219 -4.17 16.75 16.12
C ASP A 219 -4.83 15.73 17.07
N ARG A 220 -5.48 14.70 16.52
CA ARG A 220 -6.24 13.71 17.29
C ARG A 220 -5.72 12.29 17.02
N PRO A 221 -4.61 11.88 17.63
CA PRO A 221 -4.00 10.56 17.37
C PRO A 221 -4.92 9.38 17.72
N TRP A 222 -5.85 9.54 18.67
CA TRP A 222 -6.85 8.52 19.00
C TRP A 222 -7.88 8.31 17.87
N LEU A 223 -8.24 9.38 17.11
CA LEU A 223 -9.15 9.26 15.98
C LEU A 223 -8.49 8.50 14.81
N ALA A 224 -7.19 8.74 14.58
CA ALA A 224 -6.42 7.96 13.61
C ALA A 224 -6.35 6.48 14.00
N GLU A 225 -6.16 6.15 15.29
CA GLU A 225 -6.16 4.75 15.75
C GLU A 225 -7.54 4.10 15.64
N TYR A 226 -8.62 4.86 15.92
CA TYR A 226 -9.99 4.40 15.68
C TYR A 226 -10.19 4.04 14.19
N GLY A 227 -9.87 4.96 13.28
CA GLY A 227 -9.99 4.74 11.83
C GLY A 227 -9.18 3.53 11.35
N ARG A 228 -7.94 3.37 11.83
CA ARG A 228 -7.10 2.19 11.55
C ARG A 228 -7.77 0.90 12.00
N GLY A 229 -8.30 0.87 13.23
CA GLY A 229 -9.03 -0.29 13.75
C GLY A 229 -10.26 -0.62 12.93
N PHE A 230 -11.04 0.40 12.57
CA PHE A 230 -12.28 0.30 11.81
C PHE A 230 -12.03 -0.27 10.41
N HIS A 231 -11.20 0.38 9.61
CA HIS A 231 -10.94 -0.03 8.23
C HIS A 231 -10.22 -1.37 8.15
N HIS A 232 -9.23 -1.62 9.01
CA HIS A 232 -8.55 -2.92 9.03
C HIS A 232 -9.51 -4.08 9.32
N ALA A 233 -10.48 -3.89 10.23
CA ALA A 233 -11.46 -4.93 10.55
C ALA A 233 -12.46 -5.16 9.41
N GLN A 234 -12.94 -4.09 8.79
CA GLN A 234 -13.80 -4.17 7.61
C GLN A 234 -13.09 -4.86 6.45
N SER A 235 -11.92 -4.37 6.08
CA SER A 235 -11.18 -4.87 4.92
C SER A 235 -10.76 -6.34 5.10
N LYS A 236 -10.37 -6.73 6.32
CA LYS A 236 -10.12 -8.14 6.64
C LYS A 236 -11.34 -9.02 6.42
N LEU A 237 -12.52 -8.53 6.78
CA LEU A 237 -13.76 -9.27 6.61
C LEU A 237 -14.19 -9.33 5.15
N LEU A 238 -14.04 -8.22 4.41
CA LEU A 238 -14.28 -8.12 2.98
C LEU A 238 -13.35 -9.06 2.19
N PHE A 239 -12.07 -9.10 2.55
CA PHE A 239 -11.10 -10.01 1.95
C PHE A 239 -11.53 -11.48 2.14
N THR A 240 -11.92 -11.86 3.35
CA THR A 240 -12.40 -13.22 3.61
C THR A 240 -13.69 -13.51 2.88
N TRP A 241 -14.62 -12.55 2.81
CA TRP A 241 -15.84 -12.68 2.02
C TRP A 241 -15.56 -12.87 0.53
N LYS A 242 -14.67 -12.06 -0.03
CA LYS A 242 -14.31 -12.08 -1.45
C LYS A 242 -13.67 -13.41 -1.87
N HIS A 243 -12.71 -13.91 -1.08
CA HIS A 243 -11.87 -15.05 -1.45
C HIS A 243 -12.27 -16.39 -0.84
N ALA A 244 -13.01 -16.39 0.29
CA ALA A 244 -13.41 -17.62 0.99
C ALA A 244 -14.93 -17.73 1.20
N GLY A 245 -15.71 -16.77 0.71
CA GLY A 245 -17.17 -16.79 0.72
C GLY A 245 -17.81 -16.27 2.01
N VAL A 246 -19.15 -16.14 1.95
CA VAL A 246 -19.94 -15.49 3.01
C VAL A 246 -19.91 -16.26 4.34
N ASP A 247 -19.90 -17.59 4.31
CA ASP A 247 -19.91 -18.39 5.55
C ASP A 247 -18.58 -18.33 6.29
N ALA A 248 -17.46 -18.27 5.54
CA ALA A 248 -16.15 -18.04 6.14
C ALA A 248 -16.09 -16.65 6.79
N ALA A 249 -16.60 -15.62 6.12
CA ALA A 249 -16.69 -14.27 6.66
C ALA A 249 -17.58 -14.19 7.91
N ARG A 250 -18.74 -14.87 7.92
CA ARG A 250 -19.61 -14.96 9.10
C ARG A 250 -18.91 -15.62 10.30
N ARG A 251 -18.21 -16.75 10.08
CA ARG A 251 -17.43 -17.42 11.13
C ARG A 251 -16.32 -16.52 11.66
N GLN A 252 -15.57 -15.87 10.76
CA GLN A 252 -14.52 -14.93 11.14
C GLN A 252 -15.09 -13.76 11.97
N ARG A 253 -16.20 -13.13 11.49
CA ARG A 253 -16.85 -12.03 12.20
C ARG A 253 -17.22 -12.39 13.63
N ARG A 254 -17.84 -13.57 13.85
CA ARG A 254 -18.21 -14.03 15.19
C ARG A 254 -17.00 -14.16 16.10
N ARG A 255 -15.90 -14.78 15.62
CA ARG A 255 -14.66 -14.96 16.39
C ARG A 255 -14.01 -13.62 16.74
N VAL A 256 -13.91 -12.72 15.76
CA VAL A 256 -13.24 -11.42 15.96
C VAL A 256 -14.11 -10.48 16.80
N LEU A 257 -15.44 -10.54 16.71
CA LEU A 257 -16.33 -9.78 17.60
C LEU A 257 -16.14 -10.20 19.05
N ALA A 258 -16.15 -11.51 19.34
CA ALA A 258 -15.94 -12.01 20.69
C ALA A 258 -14.58 -11.54 21.25
N SER A 259 -13.49 -11.69 20.49
CA SER A 259 -12.17 -11.23 20.92
C SER A 259 -12.10 -9.70 21.06
N SER A 260 -12.85 -8.94 20.23
CA SER A 260 -12.87 -7.47 20.31
C SER A 260 -13.58 -6.98 21.56
N VAL A 261 -14.67 -7.62 21.98
CA VAL A 261 -15.34 -7.32 23.26
C VAL A 261 -14.37 -7.53 24.43
N LEU A 262 -13.70 -8.68 24.48
CA LEU A 262 -12.70 -8.96 25.53
C LEU A 262 -11.56 -7.94 25.52
N ASN A 263 -11.08 -7.55 24.34
CA ASN A 263 -10.04 -6.52 24.22
C ASN A 263 -10.52 -5.14 24.70
N VAL A 264 -11.75 -4.74 24.39
CA VAL A 264 -12.32 -3.47 24.89
C VAL A 264 -12.38 -3.50 26.41
N LEU A 265 -12.94 -4.57 27.00
CA LEU A 265 -13.02 -4.71 28.46
C LEU A 265 -11.64 -4.66 29.12
N ALA A 266 -10.67 -5.40 28.59
CA ALA A 266 -9.30 -5.37 29.10
C ALA A 266 -8.66 -3.97 29.03
N ARG A 267 -8.98 -3.17 27.98
CA ARG A 267 -8.44 -1.80 27.82
C ARG A 267 -9.16 -0.75 28.66
N VAL A 268 -10.36 -1.05 29.14
CA VAL A 268 -11.02 -0.24 30.17
C VAL A 268 -10.32 -0.43 31.51
N LEU A 269 -9.91 -1.67 31.83
CA LEU A 269 -9.19 -1.98 33.09
C LEU A 269 -7.74 -1.52 33.07
N LEU A 270 -7.08 -1.56 31.89
CA LEU A 270 -5.71 -1.10 31.69
C LEU A 270 -5.71 0.07 30.68
N PRO A 271 -6.00 1.30 31.14
CA PRO A 271 -6.32 2.40 30.26
C PRO A 271 -5.16 2.82 29.37
N SER A 272 -5.35 2.65 28.08
CA SER A 272 -4.52 3.22 27.02
C SER A 272 -5.46 3.80 25.96
N PRO A 273 -5.66 5.12 25.93
CA PRO A 273 -6.64 5.75 25.04
C PRO A 273 -6.48 5.37 23.56
N ARG A 274 -5.24 5.25 23.09
CA ARG A 274 -4.95 4.84 21.71
C ARG A 274 -5.37 3.40 21.42
N HIS A 275 -5.05 2.46 22.32
CA HIS A 275 -5.42 1.05 22.15
C HIS A 275 -6.93 0.84 22.30
N LEU A 276 -7.57 1.57 23.20
CA LEU A 276 -9.03 1.54 23.38
C LEU A 276 -9.73 2.07 22.11
N ALA A 277 -9.29 3.21 21.56
CA ALA A 277 -9.82 3.75 20.32
C ALA A 277 -9.67 2.76 19.16
N ARG A 278 -8.52 2.10 19.04
CA ARG A 278 -8.30 1.08 18.01
C ARG A 278 -9.18 -0.17 18.20
N ALA A 279 -9.33 -0.64 19.45
CA ALA A 279 -10.21 -1.79 19.75
C ALA A 279 -11.68 -1.47 19.47
N TRP A 280 -12.11 -0.26 19.86
CA TRP A 280 -13.46 0.22 19.58
C TRP A 280 -13.71 0.40 18.08
N GLY A 281 -12.76 0.99 17.34
CA GLY A 281 -12.83 1.07 15.88
C GLY A 281 -12.97 -0.30 15.23
N ARG A 282 -12.20 -1.30 15.67
CA ARG A 282 -12.30 -2.69 15.20
C ARG A 282 -13.70 -3.27 15.43
N PHE A 283 -14.24 -3.10 16.61
CA PHE A 283 -15.59 -3.57 16.97
C PHE A 283 -16.66 -2.92 16.05
N GLN A 284 -16.60 -1.63 15.87
CA GLN A 284 -17.54 -0.89 15.03
C GLN A 284 -17.38 -1.25 13.54
N GLY A 285 -16.16 -1.40 13.04
CA GLY A 285 -15.91 -1.79 11.65
C GLY A 285 -16.51 -3.15 11.29
N LEU A 286 -16.48 -4.12 12.23
CA LEU A 286 -17.11 -5.42 12.04
C LEU A 286 -18.64 -5.36 12.04
N ARG A 287 -19.23 -4.42 12.80
CA ARG A 287 -20.69 -4.26 12.87
C ARG A 287 -21.26 -3.49 11.69
N ALA A 288 -20.52 -2.51 11.18
CA ALA A 288 -20.97 -1.65 10.10
C ALA A 288 -21.12 -2.39 8.76
N LEU A 289 -20.44 -3.51 8.55
CA LEU A 289 -20.48 -4.26 7.30
C LEU A 289 -21.71 -5.16 7.20
N ASN A 290 -22.54 -4.96 6.17
CA ASN A 290 -23.69 -5.82 5.87
C ASN A 290 -23.30 -6.92 4.88
N LEU A 291 -22.88 -8.09 5.40
CA LEU A 291 -22.49 -9.25 4.58
C LEU A 291 -23.63 -9.82 3.72
N GLU A 292 -24.87 -9.68 4.17
CA GLU A 292 -26.04 -10.18 3.44
C GLU A 292 -26.34 -9.33 2.21
N ALA A 293 -26.21 -7.99 2.34
CA ALA A 293 -26.33 -7.08 1.20
C ALA A 293 -25.25 -7.37 0.16
N LEU A 294 -23.99 -7.48 0.57
CA LEU A 294 -22.88 -7.83 -0.32
C LEU A 294 -23.08 -9.18 -1.02
N ALA A 295 -23.61 -10.18 -0.30
CA ALA A 295 -23.89 -11.49 -0.89
C ALA A 295 -24.99 -11.42 -1.96
N ARG A 296 -26.04 -10.62 -1.75
CA ARG A 296 -27.12 -10.38 -2.71
C ARG A 296 -26.61 -9.65 -3.95
N GLU A 297 -25.86 -8.55 -3.77
CA GLU A 297 -25.27 -7.79 -4.88
C GLU A 297 -24.41 -8.68 -5.77
N ARG A 298 -23.56 -9.54 -5.16
CA ARG A 298 -22.72 -10.47 -5.92
C ARG A 298 -23.54 -11.51 -6.67
N ALA A 299 -24.62 -12.01 -6.09
CA ALA A 299 -25.52 -12.97 -6.74
C ALA A 299 -26.32 -12.37 -7.91
N LEU A 300 -26.50 -11.05 -7.93
CA LEU A 300 -27.17 -10.33 -9.02
C LEU A 300 -26.21 -9.92 -10.15
N ALA A 301 -24.90 -9.88 -9.86
CA ALA A 301 -23.85 -9.49 -10.81
C ALA A 301 -23.19 -10.67 -11.55
N GLY A 302 -23.45 -11.92 -11.15
CA GLY A 302 -22.93 -13.16 -11.76
C GLY A 302 -24.02 -13.98 -12.37
#